data_8c8fcecc1932ef922243a22aaf404b76
#
_entry.id   8c8fcecc1932ef922243a22aaf404b76
#
_cell.length_a   1.000
_cell.length_b   1.000
_cell.length_c   1.000
_cell.angle_alpha   90.00
_cell.angle_beta   90.00
_cell.angle_gamma   90.00
#
_symmetry.space_group_name_H-M   'P 1'
#
loop_
_entity.id
_entity.type
_entity.pdbx_description
1 polymer ?
#
loop_
_entity_poly.entity_id
_entity_poly.type
_entity_poly.pdbx_seq_one_letter_code
_entity_poly.pdbx_strand_id
1 'polypeptide(L)'
;MPFGAKTKQNAADGGKVGKRLDERGMKIAVASSASGVNFVLGVVKVMAGVYTNSLSILTDGVNNFGDVLSNAGAAAGFAVETKPPTRRFPGGFGRGEYVVAFVMAIIIMAVGGGFAYSALDRIFYHPIVTFAWVQFGIVAATIVVKIGLAVMFRLAWKKAPSDVLKAQITDSVMDACITTFALLGLFLSRYISFPIDAVIGIVISAVM
;
A
#
# COMPACT_ATOMS: atom_id res chain seq x y z
N MET A 1 -21.86 22.80 -47.60
CA MET A 1 -21.28 23.52 -46.43
C MET A 1 -20.97 22.56 -45.31
N PRO A 2 -19.68 22.22 -45.01
CA PRO A 2 -19.34 21.34 -43.88
C PRO A 2 -18.46 22.03 -42.82
N PHE A 3 -18.57 23.36 -42.66
CA PHE A 3 -17.70 24.09 -41.70
C PHE A 3 -18.16 23.94 -40.23
N GLY A 4 -19.45 23.76 -39.97
CA GLY A 4 -20.00 23.68 -38.62
C GLY A 4 -19.79 22.34 -37.91
N ALA A 5 -19.54 21.25 -38.66
CA ALA A 5 -19.34 19.92 -38.08
C ALA A 5 -17.93 19.76 -37.48
N LYS A 6 -16.89 20.33 -38.13
CA LYS A 6 -15.50 20.28 -37.62
C LYS A 6 -15.29 21.07 -36.32
N THR A 7 -15.99 22.21 -36.18
CA THR A 7 -15.89 23.06 -34.98
C THR A 7 -16.52 22.41 -33.76
N LYS A 8 -17.67 21.72 -33.93
CA LYS A 8 -18.31 20.96 -32.83
C LYS A 8 -17.51 19.73 -32.45
N GLN A 9 -16.86 19.09 -33.40
CA GLN A 9 -15.99 17.91 -33.14
C GLN A 9 -14.73 18.32 -32.39
N ASN A 10 -14.08 19.43 -32.75
CA ASN A 10 -12.90 19.94 -32.04
C ASN A 10 -13.23 20.42 -30.61
N ALA A 11 -14.40 21.01 -30.37
CA ALA A 11 -14.86 21.41 -29.04
C ALA A 11 -15.18 20.18 -28.17
N ALA A 12 -15.78 19.14 -28.74
CA ALA A 12 -16.04 17.87 -28.02
C ALA A 12 -14.75 17.10 -27.68
N ASP A 13 -13.77 17.12 -28.58
CA ASP A 13 -12.45 16.51 -28.34
C ASP A 13 -11.62 17.29 -27.29
N GLY A 14 -11.65 18.62 -27.31
CA GLY A 14 -11.04 19.47 -26.30
C GLY A 14 -11.61 19.25 -24.92
N GLY A 15 -12.92 19.08 -24.77
CA GLY A 15 -13.57 18.74 -23.50
C GLY A 15 -13.20 17.36 -22.98
N LYS A 16 -13.08 16.36 -23.87
CA LYS A 16 -12.63 15.00 -23.49
C LYS A 16 -11.17 14.97 -23.05
N VAL A 17 -10.30 15.74 -23.72
CA VAL A 17 -8.88 15.84 -23.36
C VAL A 17 -8.72 16.53 -22.00
N GLY A 18 -9.43 17.64 -21.75
CA GLY A 18 -9.41 18.32 -20.46
C GLY A 18 -9.85 17.40 -19.32
N LYS A 19 -10.96 16.68 -19.49
CA LYS A 19 -11.45 15.72 -18.49
C LYS A 19 -10.45 14.60 -18.19
N ARG A 20 -9.78 14.04 -19.21
CA ARG A 20 -8.74 13.01 -19.02
C ARG A 20 -7.53 13.53 -18.25
N LEU A 21 -7.14 14.79 -18.46
CA LEU A 21 -6.03 15.42 -17.75
C LEU A 21 -6.37 15.62 -16.26
N ASP A 22 -7.59 16.06 -15.96
CA ASP A 22 -8.08 16.22 -14.58
C ASP A 22 -8.16 14.86 -13.85
N GLU A 23 -8.69 13.83 -14.49
CA GLU A 23 -8.76 12.48 -13.93
C GLU A 23 -7.37 11.92 -13.63
N ARG A 24 -6.41 12.15 -14.53
CA ARG A 24 -5.01 11.73 -14.34
C ARG A 24 -4.36 12.50 -13.20
N GLY A 25 -4.49 13.82 -13.15
CA GLY A 25 -3.96 14.65 -12.07
C GLY A 25 -4.45 14.18 -10.70
N MET A 26 -5.75 13.88 -10.61
CA MET A 26 -6.36 13.32 -9.40
C MET A 26 -5.77 11.96 -9.02
N LYS A 27 -5.63 11.02 -9.96
CA LYS A 27 -5.03 9.69 -9.71
C LYS A 27 -3.59 9.80 -9.18
N ILE A 28 -2.76 10.66 -9.78
CA ILE A 28 -1.39 10.90 -9.34
C ILE A 28 -1.37 11.50 -7.94
N ALA A 29 -2.20 12.52 -7.68
CA ALA A 29 -2.26 13.18 -6.37
C ALA A 29 -2.69 12.19 -5.27
N VAL A 30 -3.70 11.37 -5.52
CA VAL A 30 -4.18 10.35 -4.59
C VAL A 30 -3.11 9.28 -4.32
N ALA A 31 -2.45 8.75 -5.35
CA ALA A 31 -1.40 7.75 -5.18
C ALA A 31 -0.17 8.33 -4.46
N SER A 32 0.24 9.56 -4.78
CA SER A 32 1.38 10.22 -4.12
C SER A 32 1.08 10.55 -2.65
N SER A 33 -0.13 11.02 -2.34
CA SER A 33 -0.52 11.29 -0.94
C SER A 33 -0.60 9.99 -0.13
N ALA A 34 -1.13 8.92 -0.71
CA ALA A 34 -1.16 7.61 -0.06
C ALA A 34 0.26 7.07 0.20
N SER A 35 1.20 7.25 -0.74
CA SER A 35 2.61 6.90 -0.53
C SER A 35 3.20 7.62 0.70
N GLY A 36 2.96 8.93 0.81
CA GLY A 36 3.41 9.71 1.98
C GLY A 36 2.78 9.24 3.30
N VAL A 37 1.48 8.96 3.30
CA VAL A 37 0.78 8.44 4.49
C VAL A 37 1.33 7.06 4.87
N ASN A 38 1.48 6.12 3.92
CA ASN A 38 2.04 4.81 4.19
C ASN A 38 3.48 4.86 4.71
N PHE A 39 4.29 5.82 4.25
CA PHE A 39 5.63 6.03 4.80
C PHE A 39 5.58 6.39 6.29
N VAL A 40 4.72 7.35 6.67
CA VAL A 40 4.54 7.73 8.08
C VAL A 40 4.02 6.55 8.91
N LEU A 41 3.01 5.82 8.41
CA LEU A 41 2.49 4.64 9.08
C LEU A 41 3.55 3.56 9.26
N GLY A 42 4.40 3.32 8.25
CA GLY A 42 5.50 2.37 8.32
C GLY A 42 6.49 2.73 9.43
N VAL A 43 6.94 3.99 9.47
CA VAL A 43 7.84 4.48 10.53
C VAL A 43 7.22 4.30 11.91
N VAL A 44 5.96 4.74 12.10
CA VAL A 44 5.26 4.65 13.39
C VAL A 44 5.12 3.20 13.85
N LYS A 45 4.70 2.29 12.97
CA LYS A 45 4.54 0.87 13.29
C LYS A 45 5.89 0.19 13.58
N VAL A 46 6.92 0.48 12.79
CA VAL A 46 8.26 -0.09 13.03
C VAL A 46 8.79 0.37 14.39
N MET A 47 8.67 1.64 14.73
CA MET A 47 9.06 2.13 16.06
C MET A 47 8.27 1.46 17.17
N ALA A 48 6.95 1.32 17.02
CA ALA A 48 6.10 0.63 17.99
C ALA A 48 6.48 -0.86 18.11
N GLY A 49 6.71 -1.55 17.00
CA GLY A 49 7.12 -2.95 16.98
C GLY A 49 8.47 -3.21 17.64
N VAL A 50 9.45 -2.35 17.38
CA VAL A 50 10.77 -2.41 18.06
C VAL A 50 10.61 -2.15 19.57
N TYR A 51 9.84 -1.13 19.96
CA TYR A 51 9.65 -0.79 21.37
C TYR A 51 8.94 -1.89 22.17
N THR A 52 7.91 -2.51 21.57
CA THR A 52 7.15 -3.60 22.22
C THR A 52 7.79 -4.97 22.05
N ASN A 53 8.86 -5.07 21.24
CA ASN A 53 9.45 -6.31 20.79
C ASN A 53 8.41 -7.25 20.12
N SER A 54 7.39 -6.67 19.47
CA SER A 54 6.35 -7.39 18.73
C SER A 54 6.76 -7.58 17.28
N LEU A 55 6.91 -8.84 16.87
CA LEU A 55 7.30 -9.18 15.51
C LEU A 55 6.14 -8.93 14.54
N SER A 56 4.90 -9.19 14.95
CA SER A 56 3.72 -8.97 14.12
C SER A 56 3.56 -7.50 13.75
N ILE A 57 3.73 -6.57 14.71
CA ILE A 57 3.65 -5.13 14.45
C ILE A 57 4.84 -4.66 13.60
N LEU A 58 6.03 -5.20 13.86
CA LEU A 58 7.23 -4.87 13.07
C LEU A 58 7.08 -5.27 11.61
N THR A 59 6.60 -6.50 11.35
CA THR A 59 6.35 -7.00 9.99
C THR A 59 5.28 -6.16 9.28
N ASP A 60 4.16 -5.86 9.95
CA ASP A 60 3.11 -4.98 9.45
C ASP A 60 3.63 -3.56 9.15
N GLY A 61 4.54 -3.04 9.97
CA GLY A 61 5.22 -1.76 9.72
C GLY A 61 6.09 -1.79 8.46
N VAL A 62 6.84 -2.86 8.25
CA VAL A 62 7.68 -3.02 7.05
C VAL A 62 6.82 -3.22 5.80
N ASN A 63 5.68 -3.91 5.89
CA ASN A 63 4.72 -4.02 4.79
C ASN A 63 4.27 -2.64 4.29
N ASN A 64 4.05 -1.66 5.17
CA ASN A 64 3.69 -0.30 4.75
C ASN A 64 4.76 0.39 3.87
N PHE A 65 6.05 0.01 3.97
CA PHE A 65 7.06 0.49 3.03
C PHE A 65 6.91 -0.16 1.64
N GLY A 66 6.45 -1.41 1.56
CA GLY A 66 6.02 -2.03 0.31
C GLY A 66 4.90 -1.22 -0.36
N ASP A 67 3.90 -0.77 0.42
CA ASP A 67 2.81 0.07 -0.07
C ASP A 67 3.29 1.43 -0.56
N VAL A 68 4.29 2.03 0.10
CA VAL A 68 4.94 3.28 -0.37
C VAL A 68 5.43 3.10 -1.80
N LEU A 69 6.13 2.00 -2.06
CA LEU A 69 6.71 1.71 -3.37
C LEU A 69 5.63 1.38 -4.41
N SER A 70 4.61 0.59 -4.01
CA SER A 70 3.44 0.29 -4.85
C SER A 70 2.70 1.57 -5.25
N ASN A 71 2.41 2.45 -4.31
CA ASN A 71 1.71 3.71 -4.55
C ASN A 71 2.56 4.68 -5.39
N ALA A 72 3.88 4.76 -5.13
CA ALA A 72 4.81 5.55 -5.94
C ALA A 72 4.89 5.01 -7.38
N GLY A 73 4.93 3.68 -7.55
CA GLY A 73 4.87 3.01 -8.85
C GLY A 73 3.57 3.32 -9.59
N ALA A 74 2.42 3.26 -8.90
CA ALA A 74 1.13 3.64 -9.46
C ALA A 74 1.10 5.11 -9.92
N ALA A 75 1.60 6.03 -9.09
CA ALA A 75 1.70 7.46 -9.45
C ALA A 75 2.59 7.66 -10.69
N ALA A 76 3.73 6.98 -10.77
CA ALA A 76 4.61 7.01 -11.93
C ALA A 76 3.93 6.40 -13.17
N GLY A 77 3.21 5.29 -13.04
CA GLY A 77 2.41 4.67 -14.11
C GLY A 77 1.39 5.63 -14.68
N PHE A 78 0.58 6.26 -13.83
CA PHE A 78 -0.38 7.29 -14.25
C PHE A 78 0.29 8.50 -14.91
N ALA A 79 1.52 8.85 -14.48
CA ALA A 79 2.28 9.94 -15.09
C ALA A 79 2.79 9.62 -16.50
N VAL A 80 3.03 8.34 -16.81
CA VAL A 80 3.59 7.89 -18.09
C VAL A 80 2.53 7.42 -19.07
N GLU A 81 1.32 7.06 -18.60
CA GLU A 81 0.21 6.51 -19.40
C GLU A 81 -0.10 7.29 -20.68
N THR A 82 0.10 8.60 -20.68
CA THR A 82 -0.21 9.48 -21.82
C THR A 82 1.00 9.82 -22.71
N LYS A 83 2.20 9.31 -22.40
CA LYS A 83 3.37 9.61 -23.25
C LYS A 83 3.29 8.84 -24.58
N PRO A 84 3.46 9.51 -25.73
CA PRO A 84 3.43 8.85 -27.03
C PRO A 84 4.61 7.85 -27.15
N PRO A 85 4.44 6.76 -27.92
CA PRO A 85 5.51 5.84 -28.23
C PRO A 85 6.70 6.61 -28.87
N THR A 86 7.92 6.26 -28.45
CA THR A 86 9.13 6.81 -29.03
C THR A 86 9.81 5.79 -29.95
N ARG A 87 10.69 6.23 -30.86
CA ARG A 87 11.46 5.32 -31.72
C ARG A 87 12.24 4.26 -30.93
N ARG A 88 12.62 4.55 -29.71
CA ARG A 88 13.37 3.64 -28.83
C ARG A 88 12.45 2.68 -28.04
N PHE A 89 11.16 3.04 -27.88
CA PHE A 89 10.13 2.27 -27.21
C PHE A 89 8.83 2.26 -28.04
N PRO A 90 8.81 1.50 -29.16
CA PRO A 90 7.66 1.48 -30.07
C PRO A 90 6.38 0.89 -29.42
N GLY A 91 6.54 0.08 -28.39
CA GLY A 91 5.41 -0.45 -27.58
C GLY A 91 5.01 0.42 -26.41
N GLY A 92 5.52 1.68 -26.31
CA GLY A 92 5.28 2.56 -25.15
C GLY A 92 6.08 2.18 -23.90
N PHE A 93 5.87 2.92 -22.82
CA PHE A 93 6.59 2.74 -21.55
C PHE A 93 5.96 1.72 -20.60
N GLY A 94 4.79 1.14 -20.94
CA GLY A 94 4.02 0.23 -20.08
C GLY A 94 4.78 -1.04 -19.64
N ARG A 95 5.81 -1.46 -20.36
CA ARG A 95 6.63 -2.63 -19.97
C ARG A 95 7.61 -2.33 -18.83
N GLY A 96 7.99 -1.08 -18.61
CA GLY A 96 8.85 -0.68 -17.49
C GLY A 96 8.18 -0.90 -16.14
N GLU A 97 6.87 -0.72 -16.07
CA GLU A 97 6.06 -0.95 -14.88
C GLU A 97 6.15 -2.41 -14.40
N TYR A 98 6.07 -3.38 -15.34
CA TYR A 98 6.18 -4.80 -14.99
C TYR A 98 7.57 -5.18 -14.45
N VAL A 99 8.64 -4.57 -14.97
CA VAL A 99 10.00 -4.81 -14.46
C VAL A 99 10.16 -4.26 -13.05
N VAL A 100 9.66 -3.06 -12.79
CA VAL A 100 9.67 -2.46 -11.44
C VAL A 100 8.84 -3.32 -10.49
N ALA A 101 7.63 -3.71 -10.87
CA ALA A 101 6.76 -4.57 -10.07
C ALA A 101 7.43 -5.93 -9.75
N PHE A 102 8.11 -6.52 -10.72
CA PHE A 102 8.82 -7.79 -10.54
C PHE A 102 10.00 -7.65 -9.55
N VAL A 103 10.83 -6.61 -9.69
CA VAL A 103 11.93 -6.35 -8.74
C VAL A 103 11.40 -6.12 -7.35
N MET A 104 10.31 -5.34 -7.22
CA MET A 104 9.66 -5.08 -5.94
C MET A 104 9.11 -6.37 -5.30
N ALA A 105 8.45 -7.23 -6.09
CA ALA A 105 7.96 -8.51 -5.59
C ALA A 105 9.08 -9.39 -5.04
N ILE A 106 10.26 -9.42 -5.68
CA ILE A 106 11.43 -10.15 -5.16
C ILE A 106 11.90 -9.58 -3.82
N ILE A 107 11.99 -8.25 -3.72
CA ILE A 107 12.43 -7.58 -2.48
C ILE A 107 11.45 -7.88 -1.34
N ILE A 108 10.14 -7.72 -1.58
CA ILE A 108 9.09 -7.98 -0.60
C ILE A 108 9.12 -9.45 -0.18
N MET A 109 9.24 -10.39 -1.11
CA MET A 109 9.33 -11.82 -0.81
C MET A 109 10.57 -12.17 0.02
N ALA A 110 11.73 -11.56 -0.26
CA ALA A 110 12.94 -11.75 0.53
C ALA A 110 12.78 -11.22 1.97
N VAL A 111 12.18 -10.04 2.13
CA VAL A 111 11.89 -9.44 3.43
C VAL A 111 10.86 -10.27 4.21
N GLY A 112 9.75 -10.65 3.58
CA GLY A 112 8.72 -11.52 4.16
C GLY A 112 9.29 -12.87 4.60
N GLY A 113 10.14 -13.49 3.77
CA GLY A 113 10.85 -14.72 4.13
C GLY A 113 11.77 -14.55 5.35
N GLY A 114 12.47 -13.43 5.46
CA GLY A 114 13.28 -13.09 6.63
C GLY A 114 12.44 -12.94 7.91
N PHE A 115 11.28 -12.30 7.82
CA PHE A 115 10.36 -12.19 8.96
C PHE A 115 9.73 -13.54 9.33
N ALA A 116 9.36 -14.37 8.34
CA ALA A 116 8.85 -15.71 8.58
C ALA A 116 9.89 -16.56 9.32
N TYR A 117 11.16 -16.51 8.92
CA TYR A 117 12.26 -17.18 9.62
C TYR A 117 12.40 -16.66 11.07
N SER A 118 12.40 -15.34 11.26
CA SER A 118 12.48 -14.73 12.61
C SER A 118 11.27 -15.11 13.48
N ALA A 119 10.10 -15.25 12.89
CA ALA A 119 8.90 -15.67 13.60
C ALA A 119 8.97 -17.14 14.04
N LEU A 120 9.51 -18.02 13.19
CA LEU A 120 9.77 -19.42 13.56
C LEU A 120 10.75 -19.50 14.72
N ASP A 121 11.85 -18.75 14.67
CA ASP A 121 12.83 -18.69 15.76
C ASP A 121 12.20 -18.26 17.09
N ARG A 122 11.31 -17.26 17.06
CA ARG A 122 10.58 -16.77 18.25
C ARG A 122 9.60 -17.78 18.84
N ILE A 123 9.09 -18.73 18.06
CA ILE A 123 8.26 -19.83 18.60
C ILE A 123 9.08 -20.72 19.54
N PHE A 124 10.36 -20.92 19.24
CA PHE A 124 11.24 -21.76 20.07
C PHE A 124 11.85 -21.00 21.26
N TYR A 125 12.25 -19.75 21.08
CA TYR A 125 12.96 -18.97 22.10
C TYR A 125 12.07 -18.07 22.98
N HIS A 126 10.77 -17.92 22.65
CA HIS A 126 9.75 -17.19 23.42
C HIS A 126 10.23 -15.83 23.97
N PRO A 127 10.67 -14.89 23.14
CA PRO A 127 11.09 -13.58 23.63
C PRO A 127 9.92 -12.84 24.28
N ILE A 128 10.20 -12.12 25.36
CA ILE A 128 9.18 -11.36 26.07
C ILE A 128 8.70 -10.21 25.20
N VAL A 129 7.40 -10.21 24.88
CA VAL A 129 6.70 -9.10 24.23
C VAL A 129 6.19 -8.16 25.31
N THR A 130 6.59 -6.89 25.24
CA THR A 130 6.18 -5.88 26.22
C THR A 130 4.90 -5.17 25.76
N PHE A 131 3.83 -5.31 26.54
CA PHE A 131 2.59 -4.60 26.26
C PHE A 131 2.63 -3.17 26.84
N ALA A 132 2.34 -2.18 26.02
CA ALA A 132 2.22 -0.80 26.46
C ALA A 132 0.99 -0.13 25.85
N TRP A 133 0.13 0.47 26.69
CA TRP A 133 -1.13 1.09 26.25
C TRP A 133 -0.94 2.22 25.24
N VAL A 134 0.17 2.96 25.35
CA VAL A 134 0.47 4.07 24.44
C VAL A 134 0.72 3.52 23.02
N GLN A 135 1.57 2.49 22.89
CA GLN A 135 1.87 1.86 21.61
C GLN A 135 0.65 1.18 21.01
N PHE A 136 -0.15 0.50 21.86
CA PHE A 136 -1.42 -0.08 21.44
C PHE A 136 -2.35 0.99 20.84
N GLY A 137 -2.51 2.13 21.50
CA GLY A 137 -3.34 3.25 21.01
C GLY A 137 -2.79 3.86 19.72
N ILE A 138 -1.48 4.01 19.60
CA ILE A 138 -0.82 4.53 18.39
C ILE A 138 -1.08 3.59 17.21
N VAL A 139 -0.84 2.28 17.38
CA VAL A 139 -1.05 1.31 16.31
C VAL A 139 -2.55 1.18 15.97
N ALA A 140 -3.45 1.24 16.96
CA ALA A 140 -4.90 1.27 16.71
C ALA A 140 -5.32 2.49 15.87
N ALA A 141 -4.72 3.66 16.09
CA ALA A 141 -4.98 4.84 15.29
C ALA A 141 -4.59 4.64 13.81
N THR A 142 -3.57 3.82 13.52
CA THR A 142 -3.16 3.53 12.15
C THR A 142 -4.25 2.77 11.36
N ILE A 143 -5.10 1.98 12.03
CA ILE A 143 -6.25 1.31 11.39
C ILE A 143 -7.24 2.35 10.86
N VAL A 144 -7.53 3.37 11.64
CA VAL A 144 -8.45 4.46 11.21
C VAL A 144 -7.88 5.17 9.99
N VAL A 145 -6.57 5.42 9.96
CA VAL A 145 -5.90 6.04 8.81
C VAL A 145 -5.96 5.13 7.57
N LYS A 146 -5.75 3.82 7.70
CA LYS A 146 -5.87 2.86 6.59
C LYS A 146 -7.30 2.78 6.04
N ILE A 147 -8.31 2.81 6.91
CA ILE A 147 -9.72 2.91 6.48
C ILE A 147 -9.95 4.22 5.73
N GLY A 148 -9.40 5.33 6.20
CA GLY A 148 -9.44 6.62 5.51
C GLY A 148 -8.82 6.57 4.11
N LEU A 149 -7.67 5.90 3.96
CA LEU A 149 -7.04 5.66 2.66
C LEU A 149 -7.94 4.83 1.73
N ALA A 150 -8.54 3.74 2.22
CA ALA A 150 -9.47 2.92 1.44
C ALA A 150 -10.67 3.74 0.94
N VAL A 151 -11.23 4.61 1.80
CA VAL A 151 -12.32 5.54 1.41
C VAL A 151 -11.83 6.55 0.37
N MET A 152 -10.65 7.12 0.55
CA MET A 152 -10.06 8.07 -0.41
C MET A 152 -9.87 7.41 -1.80
N PHE A 153 -9.29 6.22 -1.86
CA PHE A 153 -9.14 5.45 -3.11
C PHE A 153 -10.50 5.12 -3.74
N ARG A 154 -11.50 4.75 -2.92
CA ARG A 154 -12.86 4.45 -3.40
C ARG A 154 -13.54 5.67 -4.01
N LEU A 155 -13.36 6.85 -3.42
CA LEU A 155 -13.89 8.11 -3.96
C LEU A 155 -13.21 8.47 -5.27
N ALA A 156 -11.90 8.29 -5.36
CA ALA A 156 -11.14 8.50 -6.60
C ALA A 156 -11.57 7.49 -7.69
N TRP A 157 -11.75 6.23 -7.36
CA TRP A 157 -12.20 5.19 -8.28
C TRP A 157 -13.60 5.49 -8.84
N LYS A 158 -14.53 6.01 -8.04
CA LYS A 158 -15.87 6.41 -8.50
C LYS A 158 -15.81 7.53 -9.54
N LYS A 159 -14.82 8.42 -9.47
CA LYS A 159 -14.64 9.53 -10.42
C LYS A 159 -13.88 9.13 -11.69
N ALA A 160 -12.85 8.30 -11.53
CA ALA A 160 -11.99 7.84 -12.59
C ALA A 160 -11.65 6.35 -12.39
N PRO A 161 -12.51 5.42 -12.83
CA PRO A 161 -12.30 3.99 -12.64
C PRO A 161 -10.95 3.53 -13.19
N SER A 162 -10.24 2.70 -12.39
CA SER A 162 -8.95 2.12 -12.74
C SER A 162 -8.76 0.85 -11.91
N ASP A 163 -8.20 -0.20 -12.53
CA ASP A 163 -7.91 -1.46 -11.82
C ASP A 163 -6.85 -1.25 -10.73
N VAL A 164 -5.90 -0.34 -10.95
CA VAL A 164 -4.90 0.05 -9.95
C VAL A 164 -5.56 0.65 -8.71
N LEU A 165 -6.51 1.60 -8.87
CA LEU A 165 -7.23 2.17 -7.72
C LEU A 165 -8.07 1.11 -7.00
N LYS A 166 -8.67 0.17 -7.73
CA LYS A 166 -9.40 -0.95 -7.14
C LYS A 166 -8.49 -1.86 -6.32
N ALA A 167 -7.30 -2.17 -6.82
CA ALA A 167 -6.30 -2.92 -6.08
C ALA A 167 -5.89 -2.19 -4.79
N GLN A 168 -5.64 -0.87 -4.84
CA GLN A 168 -5.29 -0.06 -3.68
C GLN A 168 -6.39 0.01 -2.61
N ILE A 169 -7.69 -0.05 -3.01
CA ILE A 169 -8.80 -0.16 -2.05
C ILE A 169 -8.69 -1.48 -1.29
N THR A 170 -8.53 -2.60 -2.02
CA THR A 170 -8.44 -3.94 -1.42
C THR A 170 -7.22 -4.03 -0.50
N ASP A 171 -6.08 -3.56 -0.94
CA ASP A 171 -4.81 -3.50 -0.21
C ASP A 171 -4.98 -2.74 1.12
N SER A 172 -5.51 -1.52 1.10
CA SER A 172 -5.74 -0.72 2.31
C SER A 172 -6.71 -1.38 3.30
N VAL A 173 -7.72 -2.11 2.81
CA VAL A 173 -8.64 -2.86 3.67
C VAL A 173 -7.95 -4.07 4.28
N MET A 174 -7.16 -4.82 3.50
CA MET A 174 -6.40 -5.97 4.00
C MET A 174 -5.39 -5.55 5.06
N ASP A 175 -4.70 -4.42 4.86
CA ASP A 175 -3.79 -3.87 5.86
C ASP A 175 -4.48 -3.49 7.17
N ALA A 176 -5.68 -2.91 7.11
CA ALA A 176 -6.46 -2.64 8.31
C ALA A 176 -6.81 -3.95 9.06
N CYS A 177 -7.14 -5.02 8.33
CA CYS A 177 -7.37 -6.34 8.92
C CYS A 177 -6.08 -6.90 9.54
N ILE A 178 -4.96 -6.88 8.81
CA ILE A 178 -3.64 -7.36 9.28
C ILE A 178 -3.25 -6.63 10.56
N THR A 179 -3.34 -5.30 10.57
CA THR A 179 -3.01 -4.49 11.75
C THR A 179 -3.93 -4.84 12.94
N THR A 180 -5.21 -5.11 12.67
CA THR A 180 -6.15 -5.54 13.73
C THR A 180 -5.73 -6.88 14.32
N PHE A 181 -5.35 -7.87 13.50
CA PHE A 181 -4.81 -9.14 13.99
C PHE A 181 -3.50 -8.98 14.75
N ALA A 182 -2.59 -8.11 14.29
CA ALA A 182 -1.34 -7.80 15.00
C ALA A 182 -1.61 -7.19 16.38
N LEU A 183 -2.57 -6.26 16.49
CA LEU A 183 -2.99 -5.69 17.78
C LEU A 183 -3.64 -6.73 18.71
N LEU A 184 -4.47 -7.63 18.17
CA LEU A 184 -5.02 -8.74 18.94
C LEU A 184 -3.91 -9.64 19.47
N GLY A 185 -2.91 -9.95 18.66
CA GLY A 185 -1.72 -10.71 19.07
C GLY A 185 -0.96 -10.03 20.21
N LEU A 186 -0.68 -8.73 20.06
CA LEU A 186 -0.04 -7.94 21.11
C LEU A 186 -0.87 -7.92 22.40
N PHE A 187 -2.19 -7.78 22.32
CA PHE A 187 -3.07 -7.76 23.47
C PHE A 187 -3.13 -9.13 24.17
N LEU A 188 -3.25 -10.21 23.40
CA LEU A 188 -3.31 -11.59 23.93
C LEU A 188 -1.99 -12.02 24.56
N SER A 189 -0.85 -11.56 24.04
CA SER A 189 0.47 -11.87 24.59
C SER A 189 0.64 -11.43 26.05
N ARG A 190 -0.22 -10.51 26.53
CA ARG A 190 -0.26 -10.11 27.94
C ARG A 190 -0.86 -11.17 28.87
N TYR A 191 -1.77 -11.99 28.36
CA TYR A 191 -2.55 -12.95 29.16
C TYR A 191 -2.13 -14.39 28.95
N ILE A 192 -1.48 -14.69 27.86
CA ILE A 192 -1.17 -16.05 27.43
C ILE A 192 0.33 -16.16 27.23
N SER A 193 0.98 -17.12 27.89
CA SER A 193 2.41 -17.41 27.76
C SER A 193 2.81 -18.04 26.41
N PHE A 194 1.83 -18.35 25.55
CA PHE A 194 2.06 -18.87 24.22
C PHE A 194 2.51 -17.74 23.26
N PRO A 195 3.47 -17.96 22.35
CA PRO A 195 4.00 -16.93 21.47
C PRO A 195 3.03 -16.55 20.32
N ILE A 196 1.83 -16.05 20.68
CA ILE A 196 0.77 -15.67 19.72
C ILE A 196 1.27 -14.62 18.73
N ASP A 197 2.06 -13.66 19.20
CA ASP A 197 2.65 -12.61 18.35
C ASP A 197 3.53 -13.22 17.24
N ALA A 198 4.30 -14.26 17.53
CA ALA A 198 5.12 -14.94 16.53
C ALA A 198 4.26 -15.70 15.52
N VAL A 199 3.19 -16.36 15.97
CA VAL A 199 2.26 -17.07 15.07
C VAL A 199 1.57 -16.07 14.12
N ILE A 200 1.09 -14.94 14.64
CA ILE A 200 0.49 -13.88 13.84
C ILE A 200 1.55 -13.28 12.90
N GLY A 201 2.79 -13.10 13.37
CA GLY A 201 3.92 -12.66 12.53
C GLY A 201 4.18 -13.57 11.33
N ILE A 202 4.07 -14.90 11.50
CA ILE A 202 4.15 -15.88 10.38
C ILE A 202 3.03 -15.65 9.38
N VAL A 203 1.78 -15.52 9.87
CA VAL A 203 0.63 -15.31 8.99
C VAL A 203 0.78 -14.02 8.19
N ILE A 204 1.20 -12.93 8.84
CA ILE A 204 1.42 -11.64 8.17
C ILE A 204 2.54 -11.77 7.13
N SER A 205 3.67 -12.44 7.48
CA SER A 205 4.79 -12.67 6.56
C SER A 205 4.40 -13.49 5.33
N ALA A 206 3.46 -14.42 5.49
CA ALA A 206 2.97 -15.26 4.38
C ALA A 206 1.97 -14.50 3.47
N VAL A 207 1.29 -13.50 3.98
CA VAL A 207 0.37 -12.64 3.21
C VAL A 207 1.13 -11.53 2.49
N MET A 208 2.25 -11.07 3.04
CA MET A 208 3.14 -10.07 2.46
C MET A 208 3.82 -10.58 1.17
#